data_4cd259497bee163c0fd416cc1e8e1164
#
_entry.id   4cd259497bee163c0fd416cc1e8e1164
#
_cell.length_a   1.000
_cell.length_b   1.000
_cell.length_c   1.000
_cell.angle_alpha   90.00
_cell.angle_beta   90.00
_cell.angle_gamma   90.00
#
_symmetry.space_group_name_H-M   'P 1'
#
loop_
_entity.id
_entity.type
_entity.pdbx_description
1 polymer ?
#
loop_
_entity_poly.entity_id
_entity_poly.type
_entity_poly.pdbx_seq_one_letter_code
_entity_poly.pdbx_strand_id
1 'polypeptide(L)'
;VYHWDLPQALEDQYHGWEDRRIVDDFVNYATTLFKRYGDRVKHWIILNEQNVFTGHGWMLAKHPPGKFKDMKTYYQVNHHAFMAHAKSVLALKEICPDALVGSSFAYGPAYAVSDKPEDQMACVDYEDLKSYYWMDVYAYGRYPRSAMKYLESLGVAPHFEEGDAEILKEAASKVDFMGVNYYKTCSIEYNPLDGVDSLGGENNTGKKGTAEMEGVPGMYKVPANKNLPTTDWDWTIDPMGLRFACRKITSRYDLPIVISENGLGAFDKLEDGKIHDSYRIEYLRNHIEELKKKSNDGCRILAYCTWSY
;
A
#
# COMPACT_ATOMS: atom_id res chain seq x y z
N VAL A 1 10.37 -6.08 -7.94
CA VAL A 1 11.19 -7.26 -7.56
C VAL A 1 10.31 -8.34 -6.95
N TYR A 2 9.45 -7.99 -6.00
CA TYR A 2 8.55 -8.93 -5.33
C TYR A 2 7.09 -8.53 -5.52
N HIS A 3 6.29 -9.48 -6.06
CA HIS A 3 4.85 -9.36 -6.24
C HIS A 3 4.14 -10.61 -5.70
N TRP A 4 4.51 -10.92 -4.42
CA TRP A 4 3.88 -11.85 -3.48
C TRP A 4 4.24 -13.33 -3.60
N ASP A 5 5.08 -13.70 -4.55
CA ASP A 5 5.48 -15.10 -4.79
C ASP A 5 6.69 -15.50 -3.94
N LEU A 6 6.45 -15.95 -2.69
CA LEU A 6 7.50 -16.49 -1.85
C LEU A 6 7.77 -17.96 -2.24
N PRO A 7 9.04 -18.38 -2.47
CA PRO A 7 9.36 -19.79 -2.67
C PRO A 7 8.93 -20.64 -1.49
N GLN A 8 8.18 -21.73 -1.76
CA GLN A 8 7.68 -22.64 -0.71
C GLN A 8 8.80 -23.18 0.18
N ALA A 9 10.00 -23.40 -0.38
CA ALA A 9 11.15 -23.88 0.40
C ALA A 9 11.55 -22.95 1.57
N LEU A 10 11.36 -21.63 1.44
CA LEU A 10 11.65 -20.67 2.51
C LEU A 10 10.56 -20.72 3.60
N GLU A 11 9.31 -20.94 3.19
CA GLU A 11 8.21 -21.17 4.14
C GLU A 11 8.41 -22.45 4.92
N ASP A 12 8.75 -23.55 4.25
CA ASP A 12 8.97 -24.87 4.86
C ASP A 12 10.17 -24.89 5.82
N GLN A 13 11.23 -24.13 5.52
CA GLN A 13 12.46 -24.13 6.32
C GLN A 13 12.36 -23.26 7.59
N TYR A 14 11.69 -22.11 7.50
CA TYR A 14 11.69 -21.14 8.61
C TYR A 14 10.48 -20.19 8.64
N HIS A 15 9.37 -20.55 7.99
CA HIS A 15 8.14 -19.75 7.93
C HIS A 15 8.30 -18.38 7.21
N GLY A 16 9.19 -18.33 6.22
CA GLY A 16 9.34 -17.21 5.29
C GLY A 16 9.47 -15.86 5.98
N TRP A 17 8.53 -14.95 5.71
CA TRP A 17 8.55 -13.58 6.24
C TRP A 17 8.48 -13.46 7.77
N GLU A 18 8.14 -14.53 8.51
CA GLU A 18 8.07 -14.51 9.98
C GLU A 18 9.45 -14.57 10.62
N ASP A 19 10.44 -15.12 9.93
CA ASP A 19 11.80 -15.22 10.43
C ASP A 19 12.69 -14.15 9.82
N ARG A 20 13.60 -13.60 10.61
CA ARG A 20 14.54 -12.55 10.19
C ARG A 20 15.45 -12.98 9.04
N ARG A 21 15.73 -14.28 8.90
CA ARG A 21 16.55 -14.84 7.80
C ARG A 21 16.04 -14.48 6.42
N ILE A 22 14.73 -14.25 6.26
CA ILE A 22 14.14 -13.83 5.00
C ILE A 22 14.75 -12.54 4.45
N VAL A 23 15.21 -11.65 5.33
CA VAL A 23 15.82 -10.38 4.92
C VAL A 23 17.05 -10.62 4.04
N ASP A 24 17.93 -11.51 4.49
CA ASP A 24 19.17 -11.77 3.76
C ASP A 24 18.93 -12.62 2.50
N ASP A 25 18.00 -13.58 2.55
CA ASP A 25 17.59 -14.36 1.37
C ASP A 25 16.93 -13.46 0.32
N PHE A 26 16.09 -12.52 0.74
CA PHE A 26 15.47 -11.56 -0.18
C PHE A 26 16.52 -10.62 -0.81
N VAL A 27 17.46 -10.11 -0.02
CA VAL A 27 18.54 -9.25 -0.53
C VAL A 27 19.43 -10.01 -1.52
N ASN A 28 19.72 -11.28 -1.27
CA ASN A 28 20.46 -12.13 -2.21
C ASN A 28 19.70 -12.30 -3.54
N TYR A 29 18.39 -12.56 -3.48
CA TYR A 29 17.52 -12.61 -4.66
C TYR A 29 17.53 -11.27 -5.43
N ALA A 30 17.27 -10.16 -4.74
CA ALA A 30 17.24 -8.83 -5.35
C ALA A 30 18.59 -8.47 -5.99
N THR A 31 19.70 -8.71 -5.28
CA THR A 31 21.07 -8.49 -5.77
C THR A 31 21.37 -9.29 -7.04
N THR A 32 20.88 -10.53 -7.11
CA THR A 32 21.02 -11.36 -8.31
C THR A 32 20.32 -10.73 -9.51
N LEU A 33 19.11 -10.17 -9.31
CA LEU A 33 18.38 -9.45 -10.36
C LEU A 33 19.12 -8.17 -10.77
N PHE A 34 19.63 -7.40 -9.81
CA PHE A 34 20.36 -6.15 -10.08
C PHE A 34 21.61 -6.39 -10.92
N LYS A 35 22.41 -7.40 -10.55
CA LYS A 35 23.62 -7.79 -11.32
C LYS A 35 23.28 -8.28 -12.73
N ARG A 36 22.16 -8.98 -12.91
CA ARG A 36 21.79 -9.58 -14.19
C ARG A 36 21.09 -8.60 -15.14
N TYR A 37 20.32 -7.65 -14.62
CA TYR A 37 19.43 -6.81 -15.41
C TYR A 37 19.70 -5.31 -15.27
N GLY A 38 20.57 -4.87 -14.35
CA GLY A 38 20.83 -3.46 -14.07
C GLY A 38 21.44 -2.67 -15.23
N ASP A 39 22.03 -3.34 -16.23
CA ASP A 39 22.45 -2.75 -17.48
C ASP A 39 21.25 -2.23 -18.33
N ARG A 40 20.09 -2.89 -18.23
CA ARG A 40 18.88 -2.65 -19.03
C ARG A 40 17.73 -2.02 -18.25
N VAL A 41 17.56 -2.41 -16.97
CA VAL A 41 16.48 -1.91 -16.10
C VAL A 41 17.02 -0.75 -15.27
N LYS A 42 16.40 0.43 -15.44
CA LYS A 42 16.81 1.67 -14.75
C LYS A 42 15.82 2.13 -13.67
N HIS A 43 14.63 1.53 -13.58
CA HIS A 43 13.62 1.85 -12.59
C HIS A 43 13.21 0.58 -11.87
N TRP A 44 13.33 0.58 -10.54
CA TRP A 44 13.09 -0.61 -9.72
C TRP A 44 12.05 -0.33 -8.65
N ILE A 45 11.05 -1.19 -8.58
CA ILE A 45 10.13 -1.29 -7.44
C ILE A 45 10.52 -2.54 -6.67
N ILE A 46 10.95 -2.37 -5.42
CA ILE A 46 11.44 -3.49 -4.60
C ILE A 46 10.29 -4.36 -4.11
N LEU A 47 9.31 -3.75 -3.43
CA LEU A 47 8.11 -4.43 -2.95
C LEU A 47 6.87 -3.82 -3.59
N ASN A 48 5.96 -4.68 -4.03
CA ASN A 48 4.62 -4.26 -4.44
C ASN A 48 3.65 -4.50 -3.27
N GLU A 49 2.94 -3.43 -2.87
CA GLU A 49 1.84 -3.47 -1.91
C GLU A 49 2.14 -4.27 -0.63
N GLN A 50 3.20 -3.89 0.07
CA GLN A 50 3.55 -4.53 1.34
C GLN A 50 2.36 -4.56 2.31
N ASN A 51 1.56 -3.50 2.37
CA ASN A 51 0.37 -3.41 3.20
C ASN A 51 -0.71 -4.43 2.83
N VAL A 52 -0.80 -4.82 1.56
CA VAL A 52 -1.79 -5.80 1.08
C VAL A 52 -1.32 -7.22 1.32
N PHE A 53 -0.13 -7.62 0.85
CA PHE A 53 0.30 -9.01 1.01
C PHE A 53 0.45 -9.41 2.48
N THR A 54 0.95 -8.49 3.34
CA THR A 54 1.04 -8.77 4.77
C THR A 54 -0.35 -8.81 5.43
N GLY A 55 -1.25 -7.90 5.07
CA GLY A 55 -2.62 -7.89 5.56
C GLY A 55 -3.39 -9.16 5.18
N HIS A 56 -3.27 -9.59 3.92
CA HIS A 56 -3.93 -10.81 3.44
C HIS A 56 -3.34 -12.08 4.04
N GLY A 57 -2.03 -12.12 4.30
CA GLY A 57 -1.35 -13.29 4.85
C GLY A 57 -1.57 -13.50 6.35
N TRP A 58 -1.56 -12.43 7.16
CA TRP A 58 -1.54 -12.55 8.63
C TRP A 58 -2.77 -11.97 9.35
N MET A 59 -3.57 -11.14 8.66
CA MET A 59 -4.78 -10.57 9.25
C MET A 59 -6.06 -11.17 8.69
N LEU A 60 -6.14 -11.40 7.38
CA LEU A 60 -7.36 -11.78 6.68
C LEU A 60 -7.42 -13.27 6.25
N ALA A 61 -6.33 -14.02 6.38
CA ALA A 61 -6.21 -15.42 5.93
C ALA A 61 -6.56 -15.63 4.43
N LYS A 62 -6.35 -14.61 3.58
CA LYS A 62 -6.68 -14.66 2.14
C LYS A 62 -5.53 -15.14 1.27
N HIS A 63 -4.29 -14.92 1.72
CA HIS A 63 -3.06 -15.35 1.07
C HIS A 63 -2.24 -16.23 2.01
N PRO A 64 -1.28 -17.03 1.51
CA PRO A 64 -0.31 -17.69 2.37
C PRO A 64 0.40 -16.71 3.31
N PRO A 65 0.67 -17.11 4.57
CA PRO A 65 0.46 -18.42 5.19
C PRO A 65 -0.96 -18.64 5.75
N GLY A 66 -1.91 -17.76 5.51
CA GLY A 66 -3.33 -17.96 5.86
C GLY A 66 -3.65 -17.76 7.33
N LYS A 67 -2.94 -16.89 8.03
CA LYS A 67 -3.21 -16.55 9.44
C LYS A 67 -4.31 -15.52 9.58
N PHE A 68 -5.06 -15.59 10.66
CA PHE A 68 -6.18 -14.69 10.95
C PHE A 68 -5.97 -13.91 12.24
N LYS A 69 -6.10 -12.57 12.18
CA LYS A 69 -5.94 -11.64 13.32
C LYS A 69 -4.63 -11.83 14.12
N ASP A 70 -3.56 -12.30 13.48
CA ASP A 70 -2.24 -12.45 14.12
C ASP A 70 -1.46 -11.12 14.07
N MET A 71 -1.94 -10.13 14.84
CA MET A 71 -1.40 -8.76 14.83
C MET A 71 0.08 -8.72 15.19
N LYS A 72 0.51 -9.52 16.18
CA LYS A 72 1.91 -9.50 16.62
C LYS A 72 2.86 -9.94 15.51
N THR A 73 2.56 -11.07 14.90
CA THR A 73 3.35 -11.57 13.75
C THR A 73 3.22 -10.63 12.55
N TYR A 74 2.04 -10.10 12.28
CA TYR A 74 1.79 -9.15 11.20
C TYR A 74 2.73 -7.93 11.25
N TYR A 75 2.86 -7.28 12.40
CA TYR A 75 3.73 -6.11 12.52
C TYR A 75 5.22 -6.48 12.49
N GLN A 76 5.59 -7.67 12.99
CA GLN A 76 6.96 -8.17 12.87
C GLN A 76 7.32 -8.51 11.42
N VAL A 77 6.43 -9.16 10.68
CA VAL A 77 6.57 -9.42 9.23
C VAL A 77 6.73 -8.14 8.43
N ASN A 78 5.94 -7.11 8.75
CA ASN A 78 6.10 -5.80 8.13
C ASN A 78 7.49 -5.22 8.39
N HIS A 79 8.03 -5.37 9.62
CA HIS A 79 9.38 -4.91 9.93
C HIS A 79 10.44 -5.67 9.12
N HIS A 80 10.33 -7.00 9.01
CA HIS A 80 11.25 -7.79 8.18
C HIS A 80 11.18 -7.37 6.70
N ALA A 81 9.98 -7.11 6.17
CA ALA A 81 9.81 -6.63 4.80
C ALA A 81 10.42 -5.23 4.59
N PHE A 82 10.30 -4.31 5.56
CA PHE A 82 10.99 -3.02 5.52
C PHE A 82 12.50 -3.19 5.52
N MET A 83 13.04 -4.09 6.32
CA MET A 83 14.48 -4.36 6.35
C MET A 83 14.99 -4.97 5.05
N ALA A 84 14.21 -5.90 4.47
CA ALA A 84 14.50 -6.48 3.16
C ALA A 84 14.49 -5.40 2.06
N HIS A 85 13.50 -4.50 2.07
CA HIS A 85 13.45 -3.33 1.20
C HIS A 85 14.68 -2.44 1.38
N ALA A 86 14.96 -2.02 2.61
CA ALA A 86 16.03 -1.08 2.92
C ALA A 86 17.41 -1.60 2.47
N LYS A 87 17.76 -2.82 2.86
CA LYS A 87 19.02 -3.45 2.44
C LYS A 87 19.08 -3.65 0.91
N SER A 88 17.94 -3.94 0.24
CA SER A 88 17.89 -4.05 -1.22
C SER A 88 18.09 -2.70 -1.92
N VAL A 89 17.55 -1.61 -1.37
CA VAL A 89 17.79 -0.25 -1.87
C VAL A 89 19.28 0.10 -1.82
N LEU A 90 19.93 -0.18 -0.68
CA LEU A 90 21.36 0.07 -0.51
C LEU A 90 22.19 -0.76 -1.49
N ALA A 91 21.90 -2.05 -1.63
CA ALA A 91 22.56 -2.95 -2.57
C ALA A 91 22.36 -2.51 -4.03
N LEU A 92 21.16 -2.06 -4.41
CA LEU A 92 20.93 -1.53 -5.75
C LEU A 92 21.78 -0.32 -6.04
N LYS A 93 21.86 0.64 -5.13
CA LYS A 93 22.65 1.87 -5.31
C LYS A 93 24.15 1.61 -5.38
N GLU A 94 24.62 0.55 -4.73
CA GLU A 94 26.02 0.09 -4.85
C GLU A 94 26.29 -0.56 -6.24
N ILE A 95 25.38 -1.42 -6.72
CA ILE A 95 25.55 -2.19 -7.96
C ILE A 95 25.22 -1.35 -9.19
N CYS A 96 24.16 -0.55 -9.11
CA CYS A 96 23.59 0.25 -10.19
C CYS A 96 23.35 1.69 -9.69
N PRO A 97 24.38 2.53 -9.50
CA PRO A 97 24.25 3.85 -8.86
C PRO A 97 23.27 4.79 -9.59
N ASP A 98 23.14 4.65 -10.91
CA ASP A 98 22.26 5.49 -11.74
C ASP A 98 20.81 4.99 -11.80
N ALA A 99 20.51 3.84 -11.20
CA ALA A 99 19.15 3.30 -11.18
C ALA A 99 18.26 4.05 -10.20
N LEU A 100 17.00 4.30 -10.58
CA LEU A 100 15.99 4.86 -9.72
C LEU A 100 15.23 3.75 -8.97
N VAL A 101 14.95 3.98 -7.68
CA VAL A 101 14.35 2.97 -6.80
C VAL A 101 13.25 3.53 -5.92
N GLY A 102 12.22 2.71 -5.70
CA GLY A 102 11.14 2.95 -4.77
C GLY A 102 10.42 1.67 -4.40
N SER A 103 9.33 1.78 -3.69
CA SER A 103 8.36 0.71 -3.46
C SER A 103 6.96 1.17 -3.84
N SER A 104 6.09 0.24 -4.15
CA SER A 104 4.70 0.52 -4.50
C SER A 104 3.79 0.23 -3.32
N PHE A 105 2.87 1.15 -3.07
CA PHE A 105 1.94 1.10 -1.95
C PHE A 105 0.49 1.20 -2.44
N ALA A 106 -0.39 0.32 -1.97
CA ALA A 106 -1.82 0.43 -2.21
C ALA A 106 -2.39 1.58 -1.36
N TYR A 107 -2.70 2.70 -2.00
CA TYR A 107 -3.11 3.92 -1.31
C TYR A 107 -4.53 4.35 -1.69
N GLY A 108 -5.44 4.23 -0.72
CA GLY A 108 -6.77 4.81 -0.77
C GLY A 108 -6.85 5.97 0.22
N PRO A 109 -6.68 7.24 -0.22
CA PRO A 109 -6.71 8.38 0.68
C PRO A 109 -8.06 8.51 1.37
N ALA A 110 -8.03 8.98 2.61
CA ALA A 110 -9.19 9.07 3.47
C ALA A 110 -9.90 10.42 3.35
N TYR A 111 -11.25 10.38 3.36
CA TYR A 111 -12.14 11.52 3.55
C TYR A 111 -12.93 11.33 4.83
N ALA A 112 -12.94 12.31 5.72
CA ALA A 112 -13.89 12.31 6.82
C ALA A 112 -15.33 12.43 6.29
N VAL A 113 -16.27 11.67 6.88
CA VAL A 113 -17.67 11.68 6.43
C VAL A 113 -18.37 12.99 6.77
N SER A 114 -17.87 13.75 7.73
CA SER A 114 -18.41 15.05 8.13
C SER A 114 -17.31 15.99 8.67
N ASP A 115 -17.71 17.21 8.99
CA ASP A 115 -16.87 18.25 9.62
C ASP A 115 -16.80 18.11 11.17
N LYS A 116 -17.41 17.08 11.76
CA LYS A 116 -17.30 16.80 13.19
C LYS A 116 -15.83 16.54 13.58
N PRO A 117 -15.36 17.14 14.69
CA PRO A 117 -13.98 16.93 15.13
C PRO A 117 -13.59 15.46 15.29
N GLU A 118 -14.52 14.60 15.75
CA GLU A 118 -14.31 13.19 15.96
C GLU A 118 -14.06 12.45 14.63
N ASP A 119 -14.78 12.80 13.56
CA ASP A 119 -14.59 12.21 12.24
C ASP A 119 -13.26 12.66 11.60
N GLN A 120 -12.85 13.92 11.85
CA GLN A 120 -11.55 14.41 11.41
C GLN A 120 -10.40 13.67 12.11
N MET A 121 -10.51 13.45 13.43
CA MET A 121 -9.51 12.68 14.19
C MET A 121 -9.49 11.21 13.76
N ALA A 122 -10.65 10.60 13.54
CA ALA A 122 -10.72 9.23 13.01
C ALA A 122 -10.00 9.09 11.65
N CYS A 123 -10.07 10.13 10.81
CA CYS A 123 -9.36 10.19 9.52
C CYS A 123 -7.82 10.21 9.72
N VAL A 124 -7.33 10.97 10.72
CA VAL A 124 -5.90 11.00 11.08
C VAL A 124 -5.44 9.64 11.59
N ASP A 125 -6.19 9.03 12.51
CA ASP A 125 -5.87 7.71 13.07
C ASP A 125 -5.85 6.61 11.99
N TYR A 126 -6.83 6.64 11.08
CA TYR A 126 -6.88 5.73 9.95
C TYR A 126 -5.64 5.87 9.07
N GLU A 127 -5.28 7.10 8.66
CA GLU A 127 -4.14 7.31 7.80
C GLU A 127 -2.80 6.96 8.46
N ASP A 128 -2.65 7.25 9.75
CA ASP A 128 -1.44 6.88 10.49
C ASP A 128 -1.25 5.35 10.54
N LEU A 129 -2.33 4.58 10.71
CA LEU A 129 -2.28 3.13 10.83
C LEU A 129 -2.35 2.38 9.50
N LYS A 130 -3.04 2.94 8.48
CA LYS A 130 -3.34 2.24 7.22
C LYS A 130 -2.53 2.74 6.03
N SER A 131 -1.87 3.90 6.18
CA SER A 131 -1.11 4.51 5.09
C SER A 131 0.29 4.93 5.52
N TYR A 132 0.38 5.85 6.47
CA TYR A 132 1.66 6.44 6.86
C TYR A 132 2.58 5.47 7.60
N TYR A 133 2.03 4.42 8.23
CA TYR A 133 2.82 3.33 8.82
C TYR A 133 3.84 2.75 7.83
N TRP A 134 3.46 2.61 6.55
CA TRP A 134 4.36 2.13 5.48
C TRP A 134 5.09 3.26 4.78
N MET A 135 4.37 4.28 4.35
CA MET A 135 4.96 5.35 3.53
C MET A 135 6.03 6.15 4.28
N ASP A 136 5.87 6.40 5.59
CA ASP A 136 6.88 7.09 6.40
C ASP A 136 8.16 6.26 6.54
N VAL A 137 8.05 4.94 6.63
CA VAL A 137 9.23 4.08 6.69
C VAL A 137 9.98 4.11 5.35
N TYR A 138 9.26 4.04 4.22
CA TYR A 138 9.89 4.14 2.91
C TYR A 138 10.55 5.49 2.65
N ALA A 139 9.89 6.59 3.03
CA ALA A 139 10.34 7.93 2.69
C ALA A 139 11.27 8.56 3.74
N TYR A 140 11.11 8.21 5.02
CA TYR A 140 11.85 8.81 6.13
C TYR A 140 12.70 7.82 6.93
N GLY A 141 12.54 6.52 6.70
CA GLY A 141 13.21 5.47 7.48
C GLY A 141 12.76 5.42 8.94
N ARG A 142 11.53 5.85 9.24
CA ARG A 142 10.99 5.87 10.60
C ARG A 142 9.49 5.64 10.60
N TYR A 143 9.00 5.02 11.65
CA TYR A 143 7.58 4.81 11.88
C TYR A 143 6.88 6.07 12.40
N PRO A 144 5.58 6.31 12.08
CA PRO A 144 4.77 7.34 12.73
C PRO A 144 4.70 7.12 14.24
N ARG A 145 4.89 8.17 15.03
CA ARG A 145 4.91 8.06 16.50
C ARG A 145 3.57 7.61 17.09
N SER A 146 2.46 8.12 16.55
CA SER A 146 1.09 7.76 16.95
C SER A 146 0.84 6.27 16.74
N ALA A 147 1.13 5.75 15.54
CA ALA A 147 0.99 4.34 15.23
C ALA A 147 1.83 3.47 16.17
N MET A 148 3.11 3.80 16.40
CA MET A 148 3.97 3.02 17.29
C MET A 148 3.46 3.03 18.74
N LYS A 149 2.99 4.18 19.25
CA LYS A 149 2.40 4.25 20.59
C LYS A 149 1.14 3.39 20.74
N TYR A 150 0.31 3.37 19.71
CA TYR A 150 -0.85 2.49 19.67
C TYR A 150 -0.45 1.01 19.69
N LEU A 151 0.52 0.61 18.84
CA LEU A 151 1.01 -0.78 18.81
C LEU A 151 1.68 -1.21 20.11
N GLU A 152 2.45 -0.32 20.74
CA GLU A 152 3.04 -0.53 22.08
C GLU A 152 1.95 -0.77 23.13
N SER A 153 0.87 0.02 23.11
CA SER A 153 -0.24 -0.13 24.05
C SER A 153 -0.98 -1.47 23.93
N LEU A 154 -0.97 -2.06 22.73
CA LEU A 154 -1.53 -3.39 22.46
C LEU A 154 -0.52 -4.53 22.68
N GLY A 155 0.76 -4.23 22.92
CA GLY A 155 1.82 -5.24 23.05
C GLY A 155 2.19 -5.94 21.73
N VAL A 156 1.91 -5.31 20.57
CA VAL A 156 2.13 -5.87 19.24
C VAL A 156 3.15 -5.09 18.39
N ALA A 157 3.82 -4.10 18.97
CA ALA A 157 4.89 -3.38 18.30
C ALA A 157 6.00 -4.33 17.83
N PRO A 158 6.59 -4.12 16.65
CA PRO A 158 7.65 -4.97 16.15
C PRO A 158 8.92 -4.84 16.99
N HIS A 159 9.67 -5.93 17.07
CA HIS A 159 11.00 -5.94 17.66
C HIS A 159 12.03 -5.43 16.65
N PHE A 160 12.92 -4.55 17.10
CA PHE A 160 14.06 -4.03 16.34
C PHE A 160 15.35 -4.70 16.79
N GLU A 161 16.18 -5.10 15.85
CA GLU A 161 17.56 -5.47 16.13
C GLU A 161 18.46 -4.22 16.14
N GLU A 162 19.64 -4.36 16.71
CA GLU A 162 20.65 -3.30 16.71
C GLU A 162 21.03 -2.90 15.26
N GLY A 163 20.99 -1.59 14.96
CA GLY A 163 21.31 -1.05 13.64
C GLY A 163 20.10 -0.96 12.67
N ASP A 164 18.93 -1.52 12.99
CA ASP A 164 17.77 -1.48 12.09
C ASP A 164 17.34 -0.05 11.77
N ALA A 165 17.29 0.82 12.77
CA ALA A 165 16.86 2.20 12.60
C ALA A 165 17.80 2.99 11.67
N GLU A 166 19.10 2.77 11.80
CA GLU A 166 20.14 3.38 10.97
C GLU A 166 20.05 2.92 9.51
N ILE A 167 19.85 1.61 9.29
CA ILE A 167 19.68 1.02 7.95
C ILE A 167 18.43 1.57 7.28
N LEU A 168 17.30 1.61 7.98
CA LEU A 168 16.05 2.19 7.45
C LEU A 168 16.25 3.66 7.04
N LYS A 169 16.88 4.45 7.90
CA LYS A 169 17.14 5.87 7.64
C LYS A 169 18.09 6.09 6.47
N GLU A 170 19.17 5.30 6.38
CA GLU A 170 20.10 5.38 5.27
C GLU A 170 19.42 5.04 3.95
N ALA A 171 18.66 3.93 3.90
CA ALA A 171 17.96 3.51 2.71
C ALA A 171 16.92 4.54 2.26
N ALA A 172 16.14 5.11 3.18
CA ALA A 172 15.16 6.15 2.87
C ALA A 172 15.80 7.39 2.21
N SER A 173 17.03 7.75 2.59
CA SER A 173 17.77 8.85 1.95
C SER A 173 18.16 8.59 0.49
N LYS A 174 18.01 7.35 0.03
CA LYS A 174 18.39 6.90 -1.32
C LYS A 174 17.19 6.51 -2.19
N VAL A 175 15.97 6.57 -1.65
CA VAL A 175 14.74 6.35 -2.40
C VAL A 175 14.49 7.53 -3.33
N ASP A 176 14.18 7.26 -4.61
CA ASP A 176 14.03 8.27 -5.64
C ASP A 176 12.57 8.63 -5.94
N PHE A 177 11.63 7.72 -5.65
CA PHE A 177 10.21 7.94 -5.91
C PHE A 177 9.32 7.12 -4.97
N MET A 178 8.07 7.55 -4.84
CA MET A 178 7.00 6.77 -4.21
C MET A 178 6.12 6.14 -5.30
N GLY A 179 6.02 4.82 -5.33
CA GLY A 179 5.05 4.10 -6.15
C GLY A 179 3.67 4.10 -5.49
N VAL A 180 2.64 4.33 -6.27
CA VAL A 180 1.26 4.39 -5.80
C VAL A 180 0.37 3.53 -6.67
N ASN A 181 -0.28 2.54 -6.05
CA ASN A 181 -1.38 1.79 -6.63
C ASN A 181 -2.67 2.42 -6.13
N TYR A 182 -3.39 3.08 -7.02
CA TYR A 182 -4.62 3.80 -6.69
C TYR A 182 -5.82 3.17 -7.36
N TYR A 183 -6.82 2.80 -6.57
CA TYR A 183 -8.06 2.21 -7.07
C TYR A 183 -9.31 2.88 -6.51
N LYS A 184 -9.23 3.39 -5.28
CA LYS A 184 -10.38 3.94 -4.56
C LYS A 184 -9.97 4.95 -3.50
N THR A 185 -10.93 5.70 -2.99
CA THR A 185 -10.85 6.47 -1.76
C THR A 185 -11.64 5.80 -0.65
N CYS A 186 -11.35 6.13 0.60
CA CYS A 186 -12.04 5.61 1.78
C CYS A 186 -12.80 6.74 2.47
N SER A 187 -14.02 6.46 2.95
CA SER A 187 -14.76 7.35 3.85
C SER A 187 -14.54 6.91 5.28
N ILE A 188 -14.22 7.85 6.17
CA ILE A 188 -13.87 7.55 7.54
C ILE A 188 -14.80 8.27 8.49
N GLU A 189 -15.36 7.52 9.43
CA GLU A 189 -16.24 8.00 10.49
C GLU A 189 -15.69 7.55 11.85
N TYR A 190 -15.88 8.35 12.88
CA TYR A 190 -15.56 7.94 14.23
C TYR A 190 -16.34 6.67 14.61
N ASN A 191 -15.65 5.75 15.26
CA ASN A 191 -16.20 4.46 15.71
C ASN A 191 -16.21 4.42 17.24
N PRO A 192 -17.37 4.40 17.91
CA PRO A 192 -17.41 4.33 19.37
C PRO A 192 -16.81 3.02 19.90
N LEU A 193 -16.55 2.95 21.21
CA LEU A 193 -15.91 1.78 21.85
C LEU A 193 -16.73 0.48 21.72
N ASP A 194 -18.06 0.60 21.62
CA ASP A 194 -19.01 -0.49 21.41
C ASP A 194 -19.43 -0.63 19.94
N GLY A 195 -18.66 -0.01 19.03
CA GLY A 195 -18.95 0.04 17.61
C GLY A 195 -18.45 -1.18 16.84
N VAL A 196 -18.15 -0.97 15.55
CA VAL A 196 -17.72 -2.03 14.65
C VAL A 196 -16.33 -2.54 15.01
N ASP A 197 -16.18 -3.84 15.22
CA ASP A 197 -14.91 -4.55 15.36
C ASP A 197 -14.76 -5.56 14.21
N SER A 198 -14.23 -5.11 13.08
CA SER A 198 -14.06 -5.94 11.89
C SER A 198 -12.86 -5.47 11.10
N LEU A 199 -12.15 -6.43 10.49
CA LEU A 199 -11.06 -6.17 9.55
C LEU A 199 -11.57 -5.71 8.18
N GLY A 200 -12.88 -5.70 7.97
CA GLY A 200 -13.50 -5.48 6.68
C GLY A 200 -13.38 -6.68 5.74
N GLY A 201 -14.09 -6.60 4.64
CA GLY A 201 -14.07 -7.63 3.60
C GLY A 201 -14.28 -7.01 2.23
N GLU A 202 -13.53 -7.52 1.26
CA GLU A 202 -13.74 -7.16 -0.14
C GLU A 202 -14.99 -7.84 -0.69
N ASN A 203 -15.68 -7.16 -1.60
CA ASN A 203 -16.82 -7.73 -2.31
C ASN A 203 -16.35 -8.69 -3.40
N ASN A 204 -16.40 -9.98 -3.11
CA ASN A 204 -16.09 -11.05 -4.07
C ASN A 204 -17.36 -11.63 -4.74
N THR A 205 -18.52 -11.09 -4.44
CA THR A 205 -19.81 -11.65 -4.89
C THR A 205 -20.30 -11.05 -6.20
N GLY A 206 -19.75 -9.90 -6.60
CA GLY A 206 -20.25 -9.09 -7.72
C GLY A 206 -21.58 -8.38 -7.44
N LYS A 207 -22.15 -8.55 -6.24
CA LYS A 207 -23.35 -7.84 -5.81
C LYS A 207 -22.99 -6.59 -5.04
N LYS A 208 -23.26 -5.42 -5.59
CA LYS A 208 -22.98 -4.14 -4.93
C LYS A 208 -23.59 -4.05 -3.53
N GLY A 209 -22.84 -3.43 -2.61
CA GLY A 209 -23.25 -3.23 -1.22
C GLY A 209 -23.04 -4.45 -0.33
N THR A 210 -22.22 -5.43 -0.75
CA THR A 210 -21.91 -6.63 0.07
C THR A 210 -20.51 -6.63 0.66
N ALA A 211 -19.70 -5.59 0.42
CA ALA A 211 -18.43 -5.40 1.12
C ALA A 211 -18.66 -5.26 2.62
N GLU A 212 -17.87 -5.97 3.43
CA GLU A 212 -17.94 -5.87 4.88
C GLU A 212 -17.24 -4.58 5.36
N MET A 213 -17.89 -3.86 6.29
CA MET A 213 -17.35 -2.62 6.84
C MET A 213 -16.17 -2.92 7.78
N GLU A 214 -15.04 -2.28 7.52
CA GLU A 214 -13.89 -2.25 8.43
C GLU A 214 -14.16 -1.31 9.61
N GLY A 215 -13.70 -1.65 10.82
CA GLY A 215 -13.76 -0.78 11.97
C GLY A 215 -12.84 -1.20 13.11
N VAL A 216 -12.30 -0.20 13.78
CA VAL A 216 -11.52 -0.34 15.02
C VAL A 216 -12.24 0.43 16.12
N PRO A 217 -12.78 -0.25 17.15
CA PRO A 217 -13.51 0.39 18.24
C PRO A 217 -12.71 1.50 18.92
N GLY A 218 -13.35 2.64 19.18
CA GLY A 218 -12.75 3.81 19.80
C GLY A 218 -11.89 4.67 18.85
N MET A 219 -11.75 4.29 17.57
CA MET A 219 -10.94 4.99 16.59
C MET A 219 -11.74 5.34 15.33
N TYR A 220 -11.86 4.40 14.40
CA TYR A 220 -12.49 4.64 13.11
C TYR A 220 -13.32 3.45 12.59
N LYS A 221 -14.22 3.74 11.69
CA LYS A 221 -14.87 2.78 10.79
C LYS A 221 -14.89 3.33 9.36
N VAL A 222 -15.05 2.42 8.39
CA VAL A 222 -14.95 2.73 6.95
C VAL A 222 -16.32 2.50 6.29
N PRO A 223 -17.29 3.42 6.40
CA PRO A 223 -18.58 3.30 5.74
C PRO A 223 -18.46 3.53 4.24
N ALA A 224 -19.44 3.02 3.48
CA ALA A 224 -19.58 3.30 2.06
C ALA A 224 -19.73 4.81 1.81
N ASN A 225 -19.02 5.34 0.81
CA ASN A 225 -19.17 6.72 0.39
C ASN A 225 -20.51 6.91 -0.36
N LYS A 226 -21.38 7.78 0.18
CA LYS A 226 -22.70 8.04 -0.41
C LYS A 226 -22.67 9.03 -1.58
N ASN A 227 -21.55 9.72 -1.77
CA ASN A 227 -21.41 10.80 -2.76
C ASN A 227 -20.69 10.35 -4.03
N LEU A 228 -20.15 9.13 -4.07
CA LEU A 228 -19.37 8.62 -5.19
C LEU A 228 -20.01 7.34 -5.75
N PRO A 229 -19.95 7.14 -7.07
CA PRO A 229 -20.30 5.86 -7.67
C PRO A 229 -19.28 4.79 -7.26
N THR A 230 -19.72 3.53 -7.36
CA THR A 230 -18.86 2.37 -7.05
C THR A 230 -18.77 1.42 -8.23
N THR A 231 -17.65 0.67 -8.27
CA THR A 231 -17.49 -0.48 -9.16
C THR A 231 -18.36 -1.66 -8.71
N ASP A 232 -18.32 -2.76 -9.46
CA ASP A 232 -18.96 -4.02 -9.06
C ASP A 232 -18.36 -4.63 -7.79
N TRP A 233 -17.16 -4.18 -7.39
CA TRP A 233 -16.44 -4.61 -6.19
C TRP A 233 -16.63 -3.67 -4.99
N ASP A 234 -17.59 -2.74 -5.06
CA ASP A 234 -17.83 -1.68 -4.08
C ASP A 234 -16.66 -0.69 -3.90
N TRP A 235 -15.74 -0.64 -4.85
CA TRP A 235 -14.68 0.37 -4.82
C TRP A 235 -15.20 1.70 -5.37
N THR A 236 -14.94 2.79 -4.68
CA THR A 236 -15.34 4.13 -5.14
C THR A 236 -14.65 4.48 -6.46
N ILE A 237 -15.40 5.02 -7.41
CA ILE A 237 -14.86 5.59 -8.64
C ILE A 237 -14.62 7.08 -8.38
N ASP A 238 -13.37 7.45 -8.14
CA ASP A 238 -12.99 8.80 -7.72
C ASP A 238 -11.73 9.31 -8.46
N PRO A 239 -11.87 9.89 -9.64
CA PRO A 239 -10.76 10.48 -10.36
C PRO A 239 -10.06 11.61 -9.59
N MET A 240 -10.84 12.45 -8.86
CA MET A 240 -10.29 13.53 -8.04
C MET A 240 -9.50 12.98 -6.86
N GLY A 241 -9.88 11.83 -6.32
CA GLY A 241 -9.16 11.12 -5.27
C GLY A 241 -7.74 10.74 -5.65
N LEU A 242 -7.49 10.38 -6.91
CA LEU A 242 -6.12 10.15 -7.42
C LEU A 242 -5.28 11.43 -7.34
N ARG A 243 -5.84 12.56 -7.77
CA ARG A 243 -5.17 13.86 -7.66
C ARG A 243 -4.94 14.25 -6.19
N PHE A 244 -5.93 14.02 -5.33
CA PHE A 244 -5.85 14.25 -3.90
C PHE A 244 -4.75 13.39 -3.24
N ALA A 245 -4.64 12.10 -3.60
CA ALA A 245 -3.57 11.21 -3.17
C ALA A 245 -2.19 11.77 -3.54
N CYS A 246 -2.01 12.17 -4.81
CA CYS A 246 -0.74 12.75 -5.28
C CYS A 246 -0.38 14.02 -4.49
N ARG A 247 -1.34 14.90 -4.22
CA ARG A 247 -1.09 16.13 -3.42
C ARG A 247 -0.71 15.82 -1.99
N LYS A 248 -1.38 14.89 -1.34
CA LYS A 248 -1.03 14.46 0.04
C LYS A 248 0.38 13.91 0.11
N ILE A 249 0.75 13.02 -0.83
CA ILE A 249 2.08 12.43 -0.91
C ILE A 249 3.14 13.52 -1.16
N THR A 250 2.92 14.38 -2.14
CA THR A 250 3.85 15.48 -2.46
C THR A 250 4.05 16.42 -1.26
N SER A 251 2.97 16.79 -0.57
CA SER A 251 3.03 17.69 0.59
C SER A 251 3.76 17.07 1.79
N ARG A 252 3.69 15.72 1.95
CA ARG A 252 4.32 15.03 3.08
C ARG A 252 5.77 14.63 2.79
N TYR A 253 6.08 14.16 1.58
CA TYR A 253 7.35 13.47 1.30
C TYR A 253 8.28 14.21 0.33
N ASP A 254 7.77 15.15 -0.45
CA ASP A 254 8.50 15.82 -1.53
C ASP A 254 9.24 14.85 -2.50
N LEU A 255 8.73 13.63 -2.65
CA LEU A 255 9.25 12.64 -3.58
C LEU A 255 8.47 12.68 -4.91
N PRO A 256 9.13 12.40 -6.04
CA PRO A 256 8.43 12.07 -7.28
C PRO A 256 7.50 10.86 -7.08
N ILE A 257 6.41 10.82 -7.86
CA ILE A 257 5.42 9.77 -7.78
C ILE A 257 5.41 8.96 -9.08
N VAL A 258 5.35 7.65 -8.95
CA VAL A 258 5.00 6.72 -10.02
C VAL A 258 3.61 6.16 -9.70
N ILE A 259 2.61 6.43 -10.56
CA ILE A 259 1.36 5.69 -10.47
C ILE A 259 1.64 4.31 -11.05
N SER A 260 1.97 3.37 -10.18
CA SER A 260 2.40 2.02 -10.56
C SER A 260 1.23 1.13 -10.94
N GLU A 261 0.03 1.43 -10.41
CA GLU A 261 -1.21 0.79 -10.82
C GLU A 261 -2.39 1.76 -10.70
N ASN A 262 -3.25 1.74 -11.71
CA ASN A 262 -4.59 2.34 -11.66
C ASN A 262 -5.50 1.63 -12.65
N GLY A 263 -6.71 1.27 -12.23
CA GLY A 263 -7.65 0.56 -13.06
C GLY A 263 -8.99 0.31 -12.39
N LEU A 264 -9.92 -0.26 -13.14
CA LEU A 264 -11.29 -0.52 -12.73
C LEU A 264 -11.49 -2.01 -12.43
N GLY A 265 -11.90 -2.34 -11.21
CA GLY A 265 -12.43 -3.66 -10.87
C GLY A 265 -13.87 -3.82 -11.40
N ALA A 266 -14.06 -4.70 -12.37
CA ALA A 266 -15.37 -4.97 -12.98
C ALA A 266 -15.48 -6.43 -13.40
N PHE A 267 -16.74 -6.92 -13.51
CA PHE A 267 -17.05 -8.20 -14.11
C PHE A 267 -17.32 -8.00 -15.59
N ASP A 268 -16.30 -8.30 -16.40
CA ASP A 268 -16.40 -8.14 -17.85
C ASP A 268 -17.36 -9.15 -18.46
N LYS A 269 -18.09 -8.72 -19.47
CA LYS A 269 -19.03 -9.58 -20.23
C LYS A 269 -18.52 -9.80 -21.64
N LEU A 270 -18.45 -11.07 -22.03
CA LEU A 270 -18.16 -11.44 -23.40
C LEU A 270 -19.46 -11.38 -24.22
N GLU A 271 -19.54 -10.45 -25.19
CA GLU A 271 -20.67 -10.27 -26.11
C GLU A 271 -20.15 -10.39 -27.54
N ASP A 272 -20.69 -11.32 -28.30
CA ASP A 272 -20.30 -11.59 -29.68
C ASP A 272 -18.76 -11.76 -29.88
N GLY A 273 -18.11 -12.43 -28.92
CA GLY A 273 -16.67 -12.68 -28.91
C GLY A 273 -15.81 -11.46 -28.60
N LYS A 274 -16.41 -10.39 -28.06
CA LYS A 274 -15.72 -9.14 -27.65
C LYS A 274 -16.16 -8.69 -26.26
N ILE A 275 -15.29 -7.91 -25.61
CA ILE A 275 -15.62 -7.19 -24.39
C ILE A 275 -15.78 -5.71 -24.76
N HIS A 276 -16.99 -5.16 -24.54
CA HIS A 276 -17.32 -3.77 -24.79
C HIS A 276 -17.11 -2.94 -23.51
N ASP A 277 -15.86 -2.58 -23.20
CA ASP A 277 -15.45 -1.98 -21.95
C ASP A 277 -15.37 -0.44 -21.96
N SER A 278 -16.36 0.22 -22.58
CA SER A 278 -16.46 1.69 -22.59
C SER A 278 -16.39 2.29 -21.18
N TYR A 279 -16.91 1.60 -20.17
CA TYR A 279 -16.82 1.97 -18.75
C TYR A 279 -15.36 2.03 -18.25
N ARG A 280 -14.46 1.13 -18.72
CA ARG A 280 -13.03 1.15 -18.38
C ARG A 280 -12.31 2.30 -19.08
N ILE A 281 -12.67 2.54 -20.35
CA ILE A 281 -12.12 3.68 -21.12
C ILE A 281 -12.50 5.00 -20.45
N GLU A 282 -13.74 5.16 -20.01
CA GLU A 282 -14.21 6.35 -19.31
C GLU A 282 -13.49 6.52 -17.96
N TYR A 283 -13.38 5.45 -17.18
CA TYR A 283 -12.63 5.45 -15.91
C TYR A 283 -11.20 5.97 -16.10
N LEU A 284 -10.44 5.34 -17.01
CA LEU A 284 -9.05 5.72 -17.27
C LEU A 284 -8.92 7.15 -17.79
N ARG A 285 -9.81 7.56 -18.72
CA ARG A 285 -9.83 8.94 -19.24
C ARG A 285 -9.99 9.96 -18.12
N ASN A 286 -10.98 9.76 -17.24
CA ASN A 286 -11.28 10.70 -16.16
C ASN A 286 -10.12 10.79 -15.16
N HIS A 287 -9.47 9.66 -14.81
CA HIS A 287 -8.31 9.65 -13.92
C HIS A 287 -7.10 10.35 -14.55
N ILE A 288 -6.81 10.09 -15.83
CA ILE A 288 -5.71 10.74 -16.55
C ILE A 288 -5.97 12.25 -16.69
N GLU A 289 -7.21 12.69 -16.90
CA GLU A 289 -7.55 14.11 -16.97
C GLU A 289 -7.30 14.82 -15.64
N GLU A 290 -7.60 14.21 -14.50
CA GLU A 290 -7.23 14.77 -13.20
C GLU A 290 -5.72 14.85 -13.02
N LEU A 291 -4.96 13.86 -13.48
CA LEU A 291 -3.50 13.91 -13.43
C LEU A 291 -2.91 15.01 -14.33
N LYS A 292 -3.55 15.39 -15.43
CA LYS A 292 -3.08 16.51 -16.28
C LYS A 292 -3.07 17.85 -15.55
N LYS A 293 -3.90 18.00 -14.52
CA LYS A 293 -3.95 19.20 -13.66
C LYS A 293 -2.76 19.30 -12.69
N LYS A 294 -1.90 18.26 -12.63
CA LYS A 294 -0.76 18.14 -11.71
C LYS A 294 0.24 19.30 -11.73
N SER A 295 0.43 19.93 -12.92
CA SER A 295 1.38 21.05 -13.06
C SER A 295 1.00 22.24 -12.18
N ASN A 296 -0.30 22.45 -11.93
CA ASN A 296 -0.81 23.48 -11.05
C ASN A 296 -0.73 23.10 -9.56
N ASP A 297 -0.51 21.82 -9.26
CA ASP A 297 -0.46 21.27 -7.89
C ASP A 297 0.97 21.05 -7.39
N GLY A 298 1.99 21.23 -8.23
CA GLY A 298 3.39 21.00 -7.87
C GLY A 298 3.79 19.52 -7.78
N CYS A 299 2.90 18.58 -8.16
CA CYS A 299 3.20 17.15 -8.10
C CYS A 299 4.13 16.71 -9.23
N ARG A 300 5.21 16.01 -8.89
CA ARG A 300 6.16 15.41 -9.85
C ARG A 300 5.76 13.97 -10.15
N ILE A 301 4.98 13.73 -11.21
CA ILE A 301 4.57 12.38 -11.63
C ILE A 301 5.47 11.92 -12.76
N LEU A 302 6.22 10.83 -12.53
CA LEU A 302 7.19 10.27 -13.48
C LEU A 302 6.53 9.35 -14.51
N ALA A 303 5.58 8.51 -14.06
CA ALA A 303 4.94 7.51 -14.89
C ALA A 303 3.51 7.21 -14.41
N TYR A 304 2.71 6.65 -15.33
CA TYR A 304 1.38 6.14 -15.07
C TYR A 304 1.23 4.79 -15.77
N CYS A 305 0.93 3.75 -14.99
CA CYS A 305 0.72 2.39 -15.46
C CYS A 305 -0.73 1.98 -15.22
N THR A 306 -1.37 1.45 -16.25
CA THR A 306 -2.72 0.88 -16.12
C THR A 306 -2.64 -0.55 -15.57
N TRP A 307 -3.61 -0.95 -14.75
CA TRP A 307 -3.77 -2.30 -14.22
C TRP A 307 -5.21 -2.77 -14.39
N SER A 308 -5.51 -3.94 -14.95
CA SER A 308 -4.70 -4.73 -15.86
C SER A 308 -5.52 -4.96 -17.14
N TYR A 309 -4.86 -5.42 -18.20
CA TYR A 309 -5.49 -5.71 -19.49
C TYR A 309 -6.05 -7.13 -19.51
#